data_5e2a50a39e1247dbb94a968be08bdec5
#
_entry.id   5e2a50a39e1247dbb94a968be08bdec5
#
_cell.length_a   1.000
_cell.length_b   1.000
_cell.length_c   1.000
_cell.angle_alpha   90.00
_cell.angle_beta   90.00
_cell.angle_gamma   90.00
#
_symmetry.space_group_name_H-M   'P 1'
#
loop_
_entity.id
_entity.type
_entity.pdbx_description
1 polymer ?
#
loop_
_entity_poly.entity_id
_entity_poly.type
_entity_poly.pdbx_seq_one_letter_code
_entity_poly.pdbx_strand_id
1 'polypeptide(L)'
;GYIKVMGYDEFQKDAIDKQTYEAYYDVLYEEMRLTLEAMNSPKQVEKLCLQKGQTIYNTHKQGSSMGDVHMILMASYLQMPILLTEDSDIEMLRDIAKRRMRLGEYSLQILNGVQLIEEIAKKQDSSITVKEIEAILKAMRERNAVSGIKAVWRENHPV
;
A
#
# COMPACT_ATOMS: atom_id res chain seq x y z
N GLY A 1 4.19 -9.14 20.49
CA GLY A 1 3.56 -9.31 19.21
C GLY A 1 4.50 -10.01 18.25
N TYR A 2 3.96 -10.91 17.43
CA TYR A 2 4.77 -11.63 16.45
C TYR A 2 4.48 -11.05 15.07
N ILE A 3 5.54 -10.82 14.29
CA ILE A 3 5.41 -10.50 12.87
C ILE A 3 5.13 -11.81 12.14
N LYS A 4 3.97 -11.90 11.48
CA LYS A 4 3.68 -13.01 10.56
C LYS A 4 4.13 -12.60 9.16
N VAL A 5 5.04 -13.36 8.58
CA VAL A 5 5.39 -13.23 7.17
C VAL A 5 4.48 -14.17 6.39
N MET A 6 3.72 -13.64 5.44
CA MET A 6 2.84 -14.41 4.56
C MET A 6 3.35 -14.27 3.13
N GLY A 7 3.71 -15.39 2.53
CA GLY A 7 4.05 -15.46 1.11
C GLY A 7 2.80 -15.53 0.23
N TYR A 8 2.95 -15.15 -1.04
CA TYR A 8 1.86 -15.21 -2.01
C TYR A 8 1.28 -16.63 -2.16
N ASP A 9 2.12 -17.65 -2.19
CA ASP A 9 1.70 -19.05 -2.29
C ASP A 9 0.89 -19.52 -1.06
N GLU A 10 1.25 -19.04 0.15
CA GLU A 10 0.51 -19.31 1.37
C GLU A 10 -0.86 -18.64 1.33
N PHE A 11 -0.90 -17.38 0.90
CA PHE A 11 -2.13 -16.63 0.73
C PHE A 11 -3.09 -17.30 -0.27
N GLN A 12 -2.59 -17.78 -1.41
CA GLN A 12 -3.41 -18.47 -2.41
C GLN A 12 -4.02 -19.79 -1.92
N LYS A 13 -3.33 -20.51 -1.03
CA LYS A 13 -3.81 -21.81 -0.53
C LYS A 13 -5.00 -21.68 0.41
N ASP A 14 -5.03 -20.62 1.21
CA ASP A 14 -5.94 -20.57 2.36
C ASP A 14 -7.14 -19.64 2.17
N ALA A 15 -7.11 -18.73 1.21
CA ALA A 15 -8.04 -17.60 1.28
C ALA A 15 -8.98 -17.43 0.08
N ILE A 16 -8.70 -17.99 -1.12
CA ILE A 16 -9.42 -17.52 -2.31
C ILE A 16 -9.55 -18.58 -3.38
N ASP A 17 -10.75 -18.61 -4.00
CA ASP A 17 -10.93 -19.18 -5.32
C ASP A 17 -9.97 -18.51 -6.33
N LYS A 18 -9.06 -19.31 -6.86
CA LYS A 18 -8.02 -18.87 -7.78
C LYS A 18 -8.60 -18.13 -8.99
N GLN A 19 -9.72 -18.60 -9.53
CA GLN A 19 -10.36 -17.99 -10.69
C GLN A 19 -10.87 -16.57 -10.38
N THR A 20 -11.45 -16.37 -9.21
CA THR A 20 -11.92 -15.05 -8.76
C THR A 20 -10.74 -14.09 -8.54
N TYR A 21 -9.64 -14.59 -7.98
CA TYR A 21 -8.45 -13.76 -7.77
C TYR A 21 -7.84 -13.32 -9.12
N GLU A 22 -7.69 -14.24 -10.06
CA GLU A 22 -7.19 -13.96 -11.41
C GLU A 22 -8.05 -12.91 -12.11
N ALA A 23 -9.38 -13.04 -12.04
CA ALA A 23 -10.30 -12.09 -12.65
C ALA A 23 -10.16 -10.68 -12.04
N TYR A 24 -10.04 -10.56 -10.73
CA TYR A 24 -9.80 -9.25 -10.10
C TYR A 24 -8.43 -8.68 -10.41
N TYR A 25 -7.40 -9.55 -10.48
CA TYR A 25 -6.07 -9.11 -10.85
C TYR A 25 -6.07 -8.49 -12.26
N ASP A 26 -6.65 -9.17 -13.23
CA ASP A 26 -6.71 -8.71 -14.61
C ASP A 26 -7.46 -7.37 -14.72
N VAL A 27 -8.57 -7.23 -14.01
CA VAL A 27 -9.34 -5.97 -13.98
C VAL A 27 -8.53 -4.82 -13.37
N LEU A 28 -7.88 -5.04 -12.23
CA LEU A 28 -7.09 -4.00 -11.58
C LEU A 28 -5.87 -3.62 -12.40
N TYR A 29 -5.20 -4.61 -12.98
CA TYR A 29 -4.03 -4.39 -13.82
C TYR A 29 -4.40 -3.58 -15.07
N GLU A 30 -5.46 -3.96 -15.78
CA GLU A 30 -5.90 -3.26 -17.00
C GLU A 30 -6.36 -1.83 -16.71
N GLU A 31 -7.12 -1.60 -15.66
CA GLU A 31 -7.53 -0.25 -15.25
C GLU A 31 -6.33 0.62 -14.87
N MET A 32 -5.35 0.05 -14.17
CA MET A 32 -4.12 0.76 -13.84
C MET A 32 -3.36 1.12 -15.12
N ARG A 33 -3.22 0.17 -16.05
CA ARG A 33 -2.57 0.40 -17.34
C ARG A 33 -3.23 1.55 -18.11
N LEU A 34 -4.56 1.51 -18.24
CA LEU A 34 -5.33 2.57 -18.93
C LEU A 34 -5.19 3.93 -18.22
N THR A 35 -5.17 3.93 -16.90
CA THR A 35 -5.01 5.17 -16.13
C THR A 35 -3.62 5.77 -16.36
N LEU A 36 -2.58 4.96 -16.35
CA LEU A 36 -1.20 5.41 -16.60
C LEU A 36 -0.99 5.86 -18.05
N GLU A 37 -1.61 5.18 -19.02
CA GLU A 37 -1.60 5.63 -20.41
C GLU A 37 -2.28 7.00 -20.56
N ALA A 38 -3.43 7.20 -19.91
CA ALA A 38 -4.16 8.47 -19.93
C ALA A 38 -3.36 9.61 -19.29
N MET A 39 -2.52 9.32 -18.30
CA MET A 39 -1.60 10.31 -17.69
C MET A 39 -0.44 10.69 -18.61
N ASN A 40 -0.31 10.05 -19.77
CA ASN A 40 0.73 10.32 -20.76
C ASN A 40 2.17 10.18 -20.21
N SER A 41 2.36 9.23 -19.29
CA SER A 41 3.66 8.93 -18.69
C SER A 41 4.25 7.62 -19.24
N PRO A 42 5.02 7.66 -20.35
CA PRO A 42 5.54 6.48 -21.02
C PRO A 42 6.36 5.57 -20.11
N LYS A 43 7.13 6.18 -19.18
CA LYS A 43 7.98 5.42 -18.24
C LYS A 43 7.19 4.57 -17.26
N GLN A 44 5.98 4.99 -16.89
CA GLN A 44 5.12 4.23 -15.99
C GLN A 44 4.40 3.11 -16.73
N VAL A 45 3.97 3.36 -17.97
CA VAL A 45 3.37 2.33 -18.82
C VAL A 45 4.37 1.22 -19.15
N GLU A 46 5.63 1.58 -19.41
CA GLU A 46 6.70 0.61 -19.71
C GLU A 46 6.95 -0.37 -18.55
N LYS A 47 6.75 0.06 -17.32
CA LYS A 47 6.83 -0.81 -16.12
C LYS A 47 5.73 -1.88 -16.06
N LEU A 48 4.62 -1.68 -16.74
CA LEU A 48 3.44 -2.53 -16.71
C LEU A 48 3.36 -3.50 -17.89
N CYS A 49 4.19 -3.34 -18.93
CA CYS A 49 4.07 -4.11 -20.15
C CYS A 49 4.36 -5.60 -19.92
N LEU A 50 3.29 -6.37 -19.73
CA LEU A 50 3.31 -7.78 -20.04
C LEU A 50 3.49 -7.94 -21.55
N GLN A 51 4.44 -8.76 -21.96
CA GLN A 51 4.56 -9.13 -23.37
C GLN A 51 3.32 -9.92 -23.80
N LYS A 52 2.93 -9.79 -25.07
CA LYS A 52 1.76 -10.52 -25.60
C LYS A 52 1.86 -12.01 -25.29
N GLY A 53 0.86 -12.56 -24.63
CA GLY A 53 0.80 -13.96 -24.23
C GLY A 53 1.42 -14.28 -22.85
N GLN A 54 1.95 -13.28 -22.14
CA GLN A 54 2.33 -13.44 -20.76
C GLN A 54 1.15 -13.18 -19.82
N THR A 55 1.06 -14.00 -18.80
CA THR A 55 0.17 -13.79 -17.66
C THR A 55 1.01 -13.66 -16.39
N ILE A 56 0.43 -13.15 -15.31
CA ILE A 56 1.11 -13.07 -14.01
C ILE A 56 1.64 -14.42 -13.51
N TYR A 57 1.04 -15.52 -13.98
CA TYR A 57 1.37 -16.88 -13.54
C TYR A 57 2.49 -17.53 -14.34
N ASN A 58 2.76 -17.04 -15.55
CA ASN A 58 3.81 -17.59 -16.41
C ASN A 58 4.98 -16.62 -16.63
N THR A 59 4.98 -15.48 -15.92
CA THR A 59 6.01 -14.46 -16.05
C THR A 59 6.99 -14.55 -14.87
N HIS A 60 8.23 -14.95 -15.15
CA HIS A 60 9.29 -15.00 -14.12
C HIS A 60 9.92 -13.62 -13.83
N LYS A 61 9.73 -12.65 -14.70
CA LYS A 61 10.12 -11.25 -14.48
C LYS A 61 8.86 -10.45 -14.25
N GLN A 62 8.56 -10.19 -13.02
CA GLN A 62 7.51 -9.27 -12.64
C GLN A 62 8.00 -7.85 -12.87
N GLY A 63 7.24 -7.06 -13.62
CA GLY A 63 7.41 -5.61 -13.62
C GLY A 63 7.15 -5.06 -12.21
N SER A 64 7.74 -3.93 -11.86
CA SER A 64 7.65 -3.36 -10.50
C SER A 64 6.21 -3.18 -10.01
N SER A 65 5.27 -2.87 -10.90
CA SER A 65 3.87 -2.61 -10.55
C SER A 65 2.99 -3.86 -10.42
N MET A 66 3.48 -5.04 -10.80
CA MET A 66 2.71 -6.29 -10.62
C MET A 66 2.64 -6.69 -9.15
N GLY A 67 3.72 -6.47 -8.40
CA GLY A 67 3.74 -6.68 -6.96
C GLY A 67 2.73 -5.79 -6.23
N ASP A 68 2.56 -4.55 -6.70
CA ASP A 68 1.63 -3.59 -6.11
C ASP A 68 0.17 -4.02 -6.26
N VAL A 69 -0.20 -4.55 -7.44
CA VAL A 69 -1.55 -5.13 -7.65
C VAL A 69 -1.78 -6.30 -6.70
N HIS A 70 -0.80 -7.18 -6.52
CA HIS A 70 -0.91 -8.27 -5.55
C HIS A 70 -1.04 -7.77 -4.12
N MET A 71 -0.28 -6.74 -3.71
CA MET A 71 -0.39 -6.16 -2.37
C MET A 71 -1.78 -5.61 -2.09
N ILE A 72 -2.36 -4.86 -3.03
CA ILE A 72 -3.71 -4.31 -2.88
C ILE A 72 -4.76 -5.42 -2.81
N LEU A 73 -4.66 -6.45 -3.66
CA LEU A 73 -5.56 -7.59 -3.63
C LEU A 73 -5.47 -8.34 -2.30
N MET A 74 -4.27 -8.70 -1.87
CA MET A 74 -4.05 -9.40 -0.61
C MET A 74 -4.57 -8.58 0.57
N ALA A 75 -4.26 -7.29 0.63
CA ALA A 75 -4.74 -6.40 1.69
C ALA A 75 -6.27 -6.34 1.70
N SER A 76 -6.91 -6.26 0.54
CA SER A 76 -8.36 -6.20 0.40
C SER A 76 -9.04 -7.50 0.83
N TYR A 77 -8.53 -8.64 0.42
CA TYR A 77 -9.08 -9.94 0.79
C TYR A 77 -8.89 -10.27 2.28
N LEU A 78 -7.73 -9.92 2.83
CA LEU A 78 -7.43 -10.10 4.25
C LEU A 78 -8.06 -9.03 5.14
N GLN A 79 -8.76 -8.06 4.53
CA GLN A 79 -9.34 -6.90 5.21
C GLN A 79 -8.33 -6.18 6.11
N MET A 80 -7.11 -6.02 5.60
CA MET A 80 -6.04 -5.31 6.31
C MET A 80 -6.41 -3.84 6.46
N PRO A 81 -6.42 -3.29 7.68
CA PRO A 81 -6.83 -1.90 7.88
C PRO A 81 -5.81 -0.90 7.37
N ILE A 82 -4.53 -1.25 7.36
CA ILE A 82 -3.43 -0.34 7.03
C ILE A 82 -2.43 -1.06 6.13
N LEU A 83 -1.98 -0.38 5.09
CA LEU A 83 -0.85 -0.74 4.25
C LEU A 83 0.22 0.35 4.35
N LEU A 84 1.46 -0.05 4.65
CA LEU A 84 2.60 0.86 4.71
C LEU A 84 3.40 0.76 3.41
N THR A 85 3.59 1.88 2.74
CA THR A 85 4.39 1.96 1.51
C THR A 85 4.89 3.37 1.27
N GLU A 86 6.04 3.48 0.59
CA GLU A 86 6.56 4.74 0.07
C GLU A 86 6.20 4.94 -1.42
N ASP A 87 5.48 4.00 -2.02
CA ASP A 87 5.10 4.05 -3.43
C ASP A 87 3.76 4.77 -3.61
N SER A 88 3.77 5.88 -4.34
CA SER A 88 2.57 6.69 -4.62
C SER A 88 1.58 6.00 -5.58
N ASP A 89 2.05 5.05 -6.38
CA ASP A 89 1.17 4.34 -7.35
C ASP A 89 0.17 3.42 -6.63
N ILE A 90 0.48 3.01 -5.41
CA ILE A 90 -0.40 2.20 -4.56
C ILE A 90 -1.72 2.92 -4.22
N GLU A 91 -1.70 4.24 -4.04
CA GLU A 91 -2.94 5.00 -3.78
C GLU A 91 -3.89 4.93 -4.96
N MET A 92 -3.38 5.05 -6.17
CA MET A 92 -4.17 4.89 -7.40
C MET A 92 -4.77 3.50 -7.49
N LEU A 93 -3.99 2.44 -7.21
CA LEU A 93 -4.46 1.07 -7.20
C LEU A 93 -5.54 0.82 -6.15
N ARG A 94 -5.40 1.38 -4.93
CA ARG A 94 -6.44 1.33 -3.91
C ARG A 94 -7.76 1.93 -4.43
N ASP A 95 -7.70 3.07 -5.08
CA ASP A 95 -8.90 3.75 -5.58
C ASP A 95 -9.55 2.99 -6.74
N ILE A 96 -8.76 2.33 -7.59
CA ILE A 96 -9.26 1.40 -8.61
C ILE A 96 -9.92 0.20 -7.94
N ALA A 97 -9.26 -0.45 -6.98
CA ALA A 97 -9.80 -1.60 -6.26
C ALA A 97 -11.14 -1.26 -5.58
N LYS A 98 -11.24 -0.11 -4.92
CA LYS A 98 -12.47 0.35 -4.28
C LYS A 98 -13.65 0.51 -5.26
N ARG A 99 -13.37 0.91 -6.50
CA ARG A 99 -14.40 1.06 -7.54
C ARG A 99 -14.80 -0.28 -8.19
N ARG A 100 -13.85 -1.20 -8.32
CA ARG A 100 -14.02 -2.44 -9.09
C ARG A 100 -14.30 -3.68 -8.26
N MET A 101 -13.88 -3.69 -7.01
CA MET A 101 -14.13 -4.79 -6.10
C MET A 101 -15.31 -4.46 -5.17
N ARG A 102 -16.17 -5.44 -4.94
CA ARG A 102 -17.26 -5.31 -3.96
C ARG A 102 -16.73 -5.64 -2.56
N LEU A 103 -16.07 -4.68 -1.94
CA LEU A 103 -15.41 -4.85 -0.65
C LEU A 103 -16.32 -4.53 0.57
N GLY A 104 -17.60 -4.24 0.34
CA GLY A 104 -18.51 -3.81 1.40
C GLY A 104 -18.08 -2.49 2.02
N GLU A 105 -18.09 -2.43 3.36
CA GLU A 105 -17.65 -1.25 4.12
C GLU A 105 -16.14 -1.21 4.38
N TYR A 106 -15.39 -2.17 3.85
CA TYR A 106 -13.95 -2.23 4.03
C TYR A 106 -13.24 -1.00 3.45
N SER A 107 -12.35 -0.42 4.23
CA SER A 107 -11.52 0.71 3.84
C SER A 107 -10.07 0.44 4.17
N LEU A 108 -9.22 0.46 3.16
CA LEU A 108 -7.77 0.36 3.31
C LEU A 108 -7.17 1.76 3.45
N GLN A 109 -6.52 2.01 4.57
CA GLN A 109 -5.70 3.21 4.76
C GLN A 109 -4.28 2.93 4.26
N ILE A 110 -3.77 3.79 3.39
CA ILE A 110 -2.39 3.73 2.92
C ILE A 110 -1.62 4.86 3.59
N LEU A 111 -0.49 4.50 4.21
CA LEU A 111 0.38 5.44 4.91
C LEU A 111 1.82 5.25 4.45
N ASN A 112 2.53 6.35 4.25
CA ASN A 112 3.99 6.31 4.25
C ASN A 112 4.54 6.37 5.68
N GLY A 113 5.86 6.24 5.83
CA GLY A 113 6.48 6.21 7.16
C GLY A 113 6.25 7.50 7.95
N VAL A 114 6.26 8.66 7.31
CA VAL A 114 6.01 9.96 7.97
C VAL A 114 4.56 10.06 8.45
N GLN A 115 3.61 9.67 7.61
CA GLN A 115 2.18 9.66 7.94
C GLN A 115 1.88 8.69 9.09
N LEU A 116 2.53 7.51 9.11
CA LEU A 116 2.39 6.58 10.22
C LEU A 116 2.83 7.21 11.56
N ILE A 117 3.99 7.88 11.58
CA ILE A 117 4.48 8.54 12.80
C ILE A 117 3.55 9.68 13.20
N GLU A 118 2.99 10.40 12.25
CA GLU A 118 1.99 11.45 12.53
C GLU A 118 0.71 10.86 13.15
N GLU A 119 0.18 9.76 12.61
CA GLU A 119 -0.98 9.09 13.17
C GLU A 119 -0.71 8.54 14.59
N ILE A 120 0.49 8.04 14.84
CA ILE A 120 0.90 7.64 16.20
C ILE A 120 0.97 8.87 17.14
N ALA A 121 1.48 9.99 16.65
CA ALA A 121 1.59 11.24 17.45
C ALA A 121 0.22 11.85 17.79
N LYS A 122 -0.82 11.60 17.00
CA LYS A 122 -2.21 12.02 17.27
C LYS A 122 -2.89 11.21 18.38
N LYS A 123 -2.41 10.00 18.66
CA LYS A 123 -3.03 9.10 19.66
C LYS A 123 -2.61 9.49 21.07
N GLN A 124 -3.57 9.90 21.89
CA GLN A 124 -3.34 10.32 23.29
C GLN A 124 -2.79 9.20 24.19
N ASP A 125 -3.11 7.95 23.87
CA ASP A 125 -2.63 6.76 24.59
C ASP A 125 -1.30 6.21 24.03
N SER A 126 -0.69 6.93 23.10
CA SER A 126 0.60 6.54 22.54
C SER A 126 1.71 6.66 23.58
N SER A 127 2.48 5.57 23.73
CA SER A 127 3.66 5.57 24.62
C SER A 127 4.89 6.23 23.99
N ILE A 128 4.81 6.65 22.72
CA ILE A 128 5.94 7.27 22.02
C ILE A 128 6.22 8.69 22.58
N THR A 129 7.46 8.97 22.82
CA THR A 129 7.90 10.29 23.30
C THR A 129 8.32 11.20 22.16
N VAL A 130 8.30 12.52 22.39
CA VAL A 130 8.82 13.51 21.41
C VAL A 130 10.25 13.22 20.97
N LYS A 131 11.10 12.72 21.90
CA LYS A 131 12.50 12.38 21.61
C LYS A 131 12.60 11.18 20.66
N GLU A 132 11.76 10.17 20.87
CA GLU A 132 11.71 8.98 20.00
C GLU A 132 11.17 9.33 18.61
N ILE A 133 10.11 10.15 18.51
CA ILE A 133 9.61 10.69 17.23
C ILE A 133 10.75 11.37 16.46
N GLU A 134 11.50 12.25 17.13
CA GLU A 134 12.62 12.95 16.50
C GLU A 134 13.73 11.97 16.04
N ALA A 135 14.05 10.97 16.86
CA ALA A 135 15.06 9.98 16.54
C ALA A 135 14.64 9.11 15.33
N ILE A 136 13.38 8.66 15.29
CA ILE A 136 12.83 7.85 14.18
C ILE A 136 12.87 8.66 12.88
N LEU A 137 12.32 9.88 12.87
CA LEU A 137 12.28 10.71 11.66
C LEU A 137 13.69 11.07 11.15
N LYS A 138 14.64 11.28 12.04
CA LYS A 138 16.04 11.48 11.66
C LYS A 138 16.66 10.22 11.04
N ALA A 139 16.36 9.04 11.59
CA ALA A 139 16.81 7.76 11.04
C ALA A 139 16.22 7.49 9.65
N MET A 140 14.96 7.87 9.43
CA MET A 140 14.29 7.81 8.13
C MET A 140 14.76 8.90 7.14
N ARG A 141 15.64 9.82 7.56
CA ARG A 141 16.10 11.01 6.81
C ARG A 141 15.02 12.07 6.55
N GLU A 142 13.90 12.00 7.27
CA GLU A 142 12.74 12.89 7.16
C GLU A 142 12.83 14.08 8.13
N ARG A 143 13.98 14.77 8.12
CA ARG A 143 14.27 15.87 9.06
C ARG A 143 13.28 17.05 8.96
N ASN A 144 12.73 17.27 7.76
CA ASN A 144 11.78 18.36 7.51
C ASN A 144 10.44 18.14 8.20
N ALA A 145 10.04 16.89 8.43
CA ALA A 145 8.80 16.53 9.10
C ALA A 145 8.85 16.69 10.64
N VAL A 146 10.06 16.74 11.22
CA VAL A 146 10.25 16.72 12.68
C VAL A 146 9.48 17.83 13.40
N SER A 147 9.56 19.07 12.92
CA SER A 147 8.92 20.22 13.58
C SER A 147 7.38 20.11 13.56
N GLY A 148 6.80 19.70 12.42
CA GLY A 148 5.37 19.54 12.26
C GLY A 148 4.82 18.43 13.15
N ILE A 149 5.44 17.26 13.13
CA ILE A 149 4.96 16.12 13.93
C ILE A 149 5.14 16.36 15.44
N LYS A 150 6.20 17.05 15.85
CA LYS A 150 6.36 17.47 17.25
C LYS A 150 5.27 18.45 17.71
N ALA A 151 4.79 19.31 16.83
CA ALA A 151 3.64 20.17 17.12
C ALA A 151 2.36 19.36 17.31
N VAL A 152 2.06 18.46 16.37
CA VAL A 152 0.92 17.53 16.46
C VAL A 152 0.97 16.72 17.77
N TRP A 153 2.13 16.20 18.14
CA TRP A 153 2.28 15.45 19.39
C TRP A 153 1.92 16.29 20.62
N ARG A 154 2.44 17.54 20.71
CA ARG A 154 2.18 18.43 21.83
C ARG A 154 0.72 18.83 21.97
N GLU A 155 0.03 19.03 20.84
CA GLU A 155 -1.40 19.34 20.81
C GLU A 155 -2.25 18.20 21.39
N ASN A 156 -1.82 16.96 21.17
CA ASN A 156 -2.57 15.76 21.59
C ASN A 156 -2.13 15.19 22.94
N HIS A 157 -1.00 15.67 23.49
CA HIS A 157 -0.46 15.27 24.80
C HIS A 157 -0.20 16.51 25.67
N PRO A 158 -1.26 17.21 26.07
CA PRO A 158 -1.10 18.36 27.00
C PRO A 158 -0.51 17.89 28.31
N VAL A 159 0.47 18.66 28.84
CA VAL A 159 1.13 18.43 30.14
C VAL A 159 0.21 18.82 31.27
#